data_c5a0c8633d8b4fa3ddcd966060052f9b
#
_entry.id   c5a0c8633d8b4fa3ddcd966060052f9b
#
_cell.length_a   1.000
_cell.length_b   1.000
_cell.length_c   1.000
_cell.angle_alpha   90.00
_cell.angle_beta   90.00
_cell.angle_gamma   90.00
#
_symmetry.space_group_name_H-M   'P 1'
#
loop_
_entity.id
_entity.type
_entity.pdbx_description
1 polymer ?
#
loop_
_entity_poly.entity_id
_entity_poly.type
_entity_poly.pdbx_seq_one_letter_code
_entity_poly.pdbx_strand_id
1 'polypeptide(L)'
;LFRSVISIILKIERSNASKELNDLWREGRLIKIQGRPILYLSLEDFVNAYPIKYIPTFIPKGKQLSDYLEAGDEPTKTKHQASSFDMQVGARGSLVEQILSAKAAINYPPYGLPTLLCGNLGIGKMQFAHDMYDYAMETGKFSHNANFVIINCMDYANNAQRLRLRLFGSLEKRTKNLIEQANGGILFFDEVQKLDSKGKELLIDLIHKGTYTKPGESHLRDVNAMILASTTEEADSDNIISVSKYFPVIISLPDIDQRDIKEKIELILSYFSKEAKNIKLPIRFSKDVLFCFVQARYKTNITQLRSEIKLACSRAYLDILKSHSR
;
A
#
# COMPACT_ATOMS: atom_id res chain seq x y z
N LEU A 1 24.74 6.94 -15.23
CA LEU A 1 24.47 8.38 -15.43
C LEU A 1 25.60 9.01 -16.23
N PHE A 2 25.29 9.84 -17.21
CA PHE A 2 26.29 10.59 -18.00
C PHE A 2 26.66 11.89 -17.28
N ARG A 3 27.94 12.24 -17.24
CA ARG A 3 28.44 13.51 -16.63
C ARG A 3 27.71 14.76 -17.17
N SER A 4 27.39 14.77 -18.46
CA SER A 4 26.66 15.87 -19.10
C SER A 4 25.23 16.00 -18.61
N VAL A 5 24.54 14.88 -18.35
CA VAL A 5 23.16 14.88 -17.85
C VAL A 5 23.13 15.38 -16.41
N ILE A 6 24.07 14.93 -15.57
CA ILE A 6 24.17 15.38 -14.17
C ILE A 6 24.49 16.87 -14.09
N SER A 7 25.43 17.38 -14.91
CA SER A 7 25.76 18.81 -14.93
C SER A 7 24.57 19.68 -15.30
N ILE A 8 23.70 19.20 -16.18
CA ILE A 8 22.47 19.89 -16.57
C ILE A 8 21.41 19.84 -15.46
N ILE A 9 21.20 18.65 -14.87
CA ILE A 9 20.16 18.47 -13.82
C ILE A 9 20.51 19.25 -12.55
N LEU A 10 21.78 19.22 -12.11
CA LEU A 10 22.22 19.85 -10.89
C LEU A 10 22.70 21.30 -11.09
N LYS A 11 22.71 21.82 -12.34
CA LYS A 11 23.23 23.14 -12.71
C LYS A 11 24.65 23.41 -12.22
N ILE A 12 25.51 22.40 -12.26
CA ILE A 12 26.92 22.49 -11.86
C ILE A 12 27.83 22.31 -13.08
N GLU A 13 29.06 22.82 -13.02
CA GLU A 13 30.04 22.62 -14.07
C GLU A 13 30.40 21.12 -14.25
N ARG A 14 30.74 20.72 -15.50
CA ARG A 14 31.10 19.33 -15.82
C ARG A 14 32.31 18.81 -15.01
N SER A 15 33.25 19.68 -14.67
CA SER A 15 34.40 19.41 -13.79
C SER A 15 33.93 18.99 -12.38
N ASN A 16 33.01 19.76 -11.80
CA ASN A 16 32.44 19.50 -10.48
C ASN A 16 31.59 18.22 -10.46
N ALA A 17 30.74 18.01 -11.49
CA ALA A 17 29.99 16.76 -11.64
C ALA A 17 30.92 15.53 -11.73
N SER A 18 32.08 15.67 -12.39
CA SER A 18 33.07 14.59 -12.45
C SER A 18 33.73 14.32 -11.11
N LYS A 19 34.00 15.35 -10.33
CA LYS A 19 34.58 15.22 -8.98
C LYS A 19 33.61 14.51 -8.05
N GLU A 20 32.39 14.99 -7.96
CA GLU A 20 31.32 14.39 -7.14
C GLU A 20 31.08 12.91 -7.46
N LEU A 21 30.98 12.55 -8.75
CA LEU A 21 30.81 11.15 -9.15
C LEU A 21 32.02 10.27 -8.80
N ASN A 22 33.25 10.80 -8.87
CA ASN A 22 34.42 10.06 -8.46
C ASN A 22 34.52 9.93 -6.94
N ASP A 23 34.09 10.92 -6.17
CA ASP A 23 34.07 10.87 -4.72
C ASP A 23 33.02 9.86 -4.23
N LEU A 24 31.81 9.87 -4.77
CA LEU A 24 30.79 8.83 -4.52
C LEU A 24 31.24 7.41 -4.91
N TRP A 25 32.03 7.28 -5.99
CA TRP A 25 32.65 6.00 -6.35
C TRP A 25 33.70 5.55 -5.33
N ARG A 26 34.57 6.45 -4.83
CA ARG A 26 35.54 6.15 -3.80
C ARG A 26 34.93 5.78 -2.47
N GLU A 27 33.75 6.35 -2.17
CA GLU A 27 32.93 5.98 -1.01
C GLU A 27 32.22 4.61 -1.18
N GLY A 28 32.39 3.96 -2.33
CA GLY A 28 31.75 2.65 -2.61
C GLY A 28 30.26 2.72 -2.89
N ARG A 29 29.68 3.89 -3.15
CA ARG A 29 28.27 4.09 -3.46
C ARG A 29 27.93 3.91 -4.94
N LEU A 30 28.94 4.00 -5.81
CA LEU A 30 28.79 3.84 -7.26
C LEU A 30 29.72 2.77 -7.81
N ILE A 31 29.26 2.10 -8.88
CA ILE A 31 30.10 1.27 -9.76
C ILE A 31 30.57 2.15 -10.91
N LYS A 32 31.86 2.21 -11.15
CA LYS A 32 32.45 2.95 -12.25
C LYS A 32 32.82 2.01 -13.40
N ILE A 33 32.23 2.21 -14.57
CA ILE A 33 32.51 1.44 -15.78
C ILE A 33 33.36 2.31 -16.71
N GLN A 34 34.57 1.85 -16.99
CA GLN A 34 35.53 2.58 -17.83
C GLN A 34 35.23 2.36 -19.30
N GLY A 35 34.83 3.45 -19.99
CA GLY A 35 34.48 3.44 -21.41
C GLY A 35 34.55 4.85 -22.02
N ARG A 36 34.07 4.96 -23.22
CA ARG A 36 33.82 6.28 -23.86
C ARG A 36 32.35 6.31 -24.29
N PRO A 37 31.47 6.94 -23.49
CA PRO A 37 31.73 7.68 -22.24
C PRO A 37 31.93 6.77 -21.01
N ILE A 38 32.50 7.32 -19.91
CA ILE A 38 32.55 6.66 -18.59
C ILE A 38 31.13 6.65 -18.02
N LEU A 39 30.69 5.48 -17.53
CA LEU A 39 29.39 5.30 -16.89
C LEU A 39 29.53 5.13 -15.37
N TYR A 40 28.55 5.58 -14.63
CA TYR A 40 28.41 5.37 -13.20
C TYR A 40 27.02 4.79 -12.92
N LEU A 41 26.96 3.70 -12.15
CA LEU A 41 25.74 3.03 -11.71
C LEU A 41 25.66 3.11 -10.19
N SER A 42 24.46 3.27 -9.66
CA SER A 42 24.22 3.14 -8.22
C SER A 42 24.49 1.69 -7.80
N LEU A 43 25.36 1.49 -6.81
CA LEU A 43 25.64 0.16 -6.27
C LEU A 43 24.41 -0.40 -5.57
N GLU A 44 23.70 0.41 -4.82
CA GLU A 44 22.48 0.04 -4.10
C GLU A 44 21.37 -0.40 -5.05
N ASP A 45 21.06 0.40 -6.07
CA ASP A 45 20.04 0.05 -7.08
C ASP A 45 20.44 -1.21 -7.85
N PHE A 46 21.72 -1.40 -8.09
CA PHE A 46 22.22 -2.55 -8.82
C PHE A 46 22.14 -3.84 -7.98
N VAL A 47 22.53 -3.80 -6.70
CA VAL A 47 22.42 -4.93 -5.77
C VAL A 47 20.95 -5.30 -5.54
N ASN A 48 20.08 -4.31 -5.45
CA ASN A 48 18.62 -4.55 -5.31
C ASN A 48 18.02 -5.18 -6.58
N ALA A 49 18.57 -4.86 -7.75
CA ALA A 49 18.10 -5.41 -9.03
C ALA A 49 18.66 -6.80 -9.35
N TYR A 50 19.87 -7.10 -8.86
CA TYR A 50 20.59 -8.34 -9.16
C TYR A 50 21.17 -8.91 -7.85
N PRO A 51 20.67 -10.06 -7.32
CA PRO A 51 21.19 -10.68 -6.12
C PRO A 51 22.53 -11.37 -6.42
N ILE A 52 23.63 -10.62 -6.39
CA ILE A 52 24.97 -11.08 -6.71
C ILE A 52 25.84 -11.09 -5.45
N LYS A 53 26.63 -12.14 -5.27
CA LYS A 53 27.51 -12.30 -4.10
C LYS A 53 28.69 -11.31 -4.04
N TYR A 54 29.16 -10.85 -5.20
CA TYR A 54 30.29 -9.91 -5.29
C TYR A 54 30.22 -9.07 -6.57
N ILE A 55 30.33 -7.75 -6.42
CA ILE A 55 30.39 -6.80 -7.52
C ILE A 55 31.64 -5.94 -7.34
N PRO A 56 32.55 -5.86 -8.34
CA PRO A 56 33.64 -4.91 -8.28
C PRO A 56 33.10 -3.49 -8.46
N THR A 57 33.54 -2.56 -7.60
CA THR A 57 33.20 -1.14 -7.72
C THR A 57 33.83 -0.46 -8.94
N PHE A 58 34.72 -1.17 -9.65
CA PHE A 58 35.41 -0.70 -10.85
C PHE A 58 35.43 -1.76 -11.95
N ILE A 59 34.94 -1.43 -13.13
CA ILE A 59 34.96 -2.28 -14.32
C ILE A 59 35.91 -1.66 -15.35
N PRO A 60 37.05 -2.35 -15.69
CA PRO A 60 38.04 -1.82 -16.60
C PRO A 60 37.55 -1.79 -18.06
N LYS A 61 38.21 -0.99 -18.88
CA LYS A 61 37.91 -0.88 -20.31
C LYS A 61 38.05 -2.23 -20.99
N GLY A 62 37.01 -2.63 -21.76
CA GLY A 62 36.98 -3.90 -22.52
C GLY A 62 36.28 -5.05 -21.79
N LYS A 63 35.90 -4.86 -20.51
CA LYS A 63 34.99 -5.77 -19.80
C LYS A 63 33.59 -5.15 -19.70
N GLN A 64 32.58 -6.02 -19.74
CA GLN A 64 31.19 -5.63 -19.57
C GLN A 64 30.72 -6.03 -18.17
N LEU A 65 29.68 -5.37 -17.69
CA LEU A 65 29.07 -5.71 -16.41
C LEU A 65 28.56 -7.15 -16.37
N SER A 66 28.08 -7.64 -17.53
CA SER A 66 27.65 -9.04 -17.73
C SER A 66 28.75 -10.08 -17.45
N ASP A 67 30.02 -9.73 -17.61
CA ASP A 67 31.13 -10.66 -17.37
C ASP A 67 31.31 -11.01 -15.88
N TYR A 68 30.69 -10.22 -14.99
CA TYR A 68 30.70 -10.39 -13.54
C TYR A 68 29.39 -10.98 -13.00
N LEU A 69 28.40 -11.16 -13.87
CA LEU A 69 27.19 -11.93 -13.56
C LEU A 69 27.59 -13.39 -13.74
N GLU A 70 27.70 -14.18 -12.65
CA GLU A 70 28.00 -15.61 -12.77
C GLU A 70 27.09 -16.25 -13.81
N ALA A 71 27.68 -16.93 -14.78
CA ALA A 71 26.98 -17.74 -15.75
C ALA A 71 26.33 -18.92 -15.01
N GLY A 72 25.14 -18.74 -14.55
CA GLY A 72 24.51 -19.77 -13.73
C GLY A 72 23.04 -19.58 -13.42
N ASP A 73 22.48 -18.44 -13.70
CA ASP A 73 21.03 -18.29 -13.80
C ASP A 73 20.79 -17.19 -14.83
N GLU A 74 20.21 -17.55 -15.98
CA GLU A 74 19.43 -16.56 -16.70
C GLU A 74 18.60 -15.86 -15.62
N PRO A 75 18.64 -14.50 -15.56
CA PRO A 75 17.69 -13.84 -14.72
C PRO A 75 16.35 -14.33 -15.25
N THR A 76 15.75 -15.29 -14.54
CA THR A 76 14.31 -15.37 -14.60
C THR A 76 13.92 -13.92 -14.49
N LYS A 77 13.40 -13.38 -15.58
CA LYS A 77 12.68 -12.12 -15.59
C LYS A 77 11.56 -12.30 -14.57
N THR A 78 11.92 -12.25 -13.30
CA THR A 78 11.05 -11.66 -12.33
C THR A 78 10.93 -10.25 -12.87
N LYS A 79 9.96 -10.06 -13.78
CA LYS A 79 9.28 -8.81 -13.87
C LYS A 79 9.11 -8.46 -12.40
N HIS A 80 9.84 -7.45 -11.90
CA HIS A 80 9.35 -6.69 -10.79
C HIS A 80 8.03 -6.15 -11.31
N GLN A 81 7.00 -6.98 -11.28
CA GLN A 81 5.65 -6.50 -11.30
C GLN A 81 5.64 -5.57 -10.11
N ALA A 82 5.55 -4.26 -10.43
CA ALA A 82 5.43 -3.26 -9.40
C ALA A 82 4.40 -3.79 -8.42
N SER A 83 4.79 -3.99 -7.16
CA SER A 83 3.88 -4.55 -6.17
C SER A 83 2.68 -3.61 -6.07
N SER A 84 1.54 -4.10 -5.63
CA SER A 84 0.36 -3.27 -5.36
C SER A 84 0.73 -2.03 -4.55
N PHE A 85 1.63 -2.15 -3.58
CA PHE A 85 2.16 -1.03 -2.82
C PHE A 85 3.00 -0.04 -3.63
N ASP A 86 3.80 -0.51 -4.60
CA ASP A 86 4.67 0.37 -5.41
C ASP A 86 3.85 1.29 -6.33
N MET A 87 2.60 0.92 -6.60
CA MET A 87 1.65 1.71 -7.40
C MET A 87 0.90 2.75 -6.57
N GLN A 88 1.00 2.72 -5.24
CA GLN A 88 0.38 3.73 -4.38
C GLN A 88 1.11 5.06 -4.45
N VAL A 89 0.35 6.13 -4.55
CA VAL A 89 0.90 7.49 -4.39
C VAL A 89 1.38 7.64 -2.94
N GLY A 90 2.64 8.04 -2.78
CA GLY A 90 3.30 8.13 -1.48
C GLY A 90 4.12 6.89 -1.10
N ALA A 91 4.16 5.84 -1.94
CA ALA A 91 4.93 4.63 -1.66
C ALA A 91 6.43 4.86 -1.44
N ARG A 92 6.97 5.92 -2.06
CA ARG A 92 8.37 6.36 -1.92
C ARG A 92 8.50 7.64 -1.09
N GLY A 93 7.50 8.00 -0.33
CA GLY A 93 7.41 9.22 0.45
C GLY A 93 6.68 9.00 1.77
N SER A 94 5.48 9.59 1.92
CA SER A 94 4.73 9.61 3.17
C SER A 94 4.25 8.24 3.67
N LEU A 95 4.24 7.19 2.83
CA LEU A 95 3.77 5.85 3.18
C LEU A 95 4.89 4.81 3.32
N VAL A 96 6.17 5.19 3.23
CA VAL A 96 7.31 4.25 3.26
C VAL A 96 7.28 3.39 4.52
N GLU A 97 7.18 4.00 5.70
CA GLU A 97 7.20 3.28 6.98
C GLU A 97 5.95 2.40 7.16
N GLN A 98 4.80 2.89 6.73
CA GLN A 98 3.54 2.16 6.78
C GLN A 98 3.59 0.90 5.89
N ILE A 99 4.14 1.04 4.69
CA ILE A 99 4.31 -0.07 3.74
C ILE A 99 5.32 -1.08 4.27
N LEU A 100 6.45 -0.64 4.85
CA LEU A 100 7.43 -1.54 5.45
C LEU A 100 6.82 -2.33 6.61
N SER A 101 6.06 -1.66 7.50
CA SER A 101 5.34 -2.31 8.60
C SER A 101 4.30 -3.31 8.10
N ALA A 102 3.55 -2.96 7.04
CA ALA A 102 2.59 -3.84 6.41
C ALA A 102 3.24 -5.09 5.80
N LYS A 103 4.34 -4.91 5.05
CA LYS A 103 5.12 -6.01 4.47
C LYS A 103 5.67 -6.94 5.57
N ALA A 104 6.18 -6.39 6.66
CA ALA A 104 6.66 -7.17 7.81
C ALA A 104 5.52 -7.97 8.45
N ALA A 105 4.37 -7.35 8.68
CA ALA A 105 3.20 -7.99 9.25
C ALA A 105 2.69 -9.16 8.37
N ILE A 106 2.60 -8.96 7.05
CA ILE A 106 2.14 -9.98 6.09
C ILE A 106 3.09 -11.18 6.06
N ASN A 107 4.40 -10.93 6.03
CA ASN A 107 5.39 -11.99 5.88
C ASN A 107 5.60 -12.82 7.16
N TYR A 108 5.10 -12.38 8.31
CA TYR A 108 5.24 -13.11 9.57
C TYR A 108 4.47 -14.43 9.52
N PRO A 109 5.11 -15.58 9.87
CA PRO A 109 4.42 -16.88 9.87
C PRO A 109 3.50 -17.05 11.08
N PRO A 110 2.44 -17.88 11.02
CA PRO A 110 2.01 -18.63 9.81
C PRO A 110 1.11 -17.82 8.88
N TYR A 111 0.24 -16.94 9.39
CA TYR A 111 -0.82 -16.24 8.63
C TYR A 111 -0.69 -14.71 8.66
N GLY A 112 0.48 -14.18 9.01
CA GLY A 112 0.68 -12.77 9.26
C GLY A 112 0.37 -12.35 10.69
N LEU A 113 0.74 -11.12 11.06
CA LEU A 113 0.43 -10.54 12.38
C LEU A 113 -0.90 -9.78 12.34
N PRO A 114 -1.73 -9.89 13.38
CA PRO A 114 -2.88 -9.00 13.54
C PRO A 114 -2.46 -7.55 13.44
N THR A 115 -3.13 -6.78 12.57
CA THR A 115 -2.73 -5.40 12.26
C THR A 115 -3.92 -4.45 12.37
N LEU A 116 -3.73 -3.33 13.07
CA LEU A 116 -4.70 -2.25 13.19
C LEU A 116 -4.30 -1.07 12.31
N LEU A 117 -5.18 -0.67 11.39
CA LEU A 117 -5.03 0.50 10.54
C LEU A 117 -5.75 1.70 11.18
N CYS A 118 -4.99 2.70 11.62
CA CYS A 118 -5.51 3.94 12.19
C CYS A 118 -5.45 5.07 11.16
N GLY A 119 -6.38 6.01 11.28
CA GLY A 119 -6.37 7.24 10.49
C GLY A 119 -7.77 7.79 10.24
N ASN A 120 -7.84 9.07 9.93
CA ASN A 120 -9.07 9.80 9.76
C ASN A 120 -9.99 9.24 8.67
N LEU A 121 -11.25 9.68 8.68
CA LEU A 121 -12.24 9.27 7.68
C LEU A 121 -11.77 9.62 6.26
N GLY A 122 -11.93 8.68 5.34
CA GLY A 122 -11.65 8.90 3.91
C GLY A 122 -10.18 8.91 3.52
N ILE A 123 -9.26 8.52 4.42
CA ILE A 123 -7.81 8.52 4.19
C ILE A 123 -7.32 7.37 3.28
N GLY A 124 -8.14 6.32 3.10
CA GLY A 124 -7.81 5.19 2.27
C GLY A 124 -7.47 3.90 3.02
N LYS A 125 -7.88 3.73 4.29
CA LYS A 125 -7.63 2.50 5.08
C LYS A 125 -8.06 1.23 4.37
N MET A 126 -9.26 1.21 3.79
CA MET A 126 -9.78 0.08 3.02
C MET A 126 -8.89 -0.23 1.80
N GLN A 127 -8.44 0.81 1.08
CA GLN A 127 -7.54 0.62 -0.07
C GLN A 127 -6.21 0.05 0.39
N PHE A 128 -5.64 0.57 1.48
CA PHE A 128 -4.40 0.07 2.05
C PHE A 128 -4.52 -1.41 2.49
N ALA A 129 -5.67 -1.79 3.07
CA ALA A 129 -5.94 -3.20 3.41
C ALA A 129 -6.04 -4.10 2.16
N HIS A 130 -6.63 -3.59 1.06
CA HIS A 130 -6.62 -4.30 -0.22
C HIS A 130 -5.20 -4.44 -0.79
N ASP A 131 -4.38 -3.39 -0.73
CA ASP A 131 -3.00 -3.46 -1.20
C ASP A 131 -2.15 -4.43 -0.35
N MET A 132 -2.45 -4.57 0.95
CA MET A 132 -1.88 -5.62 1.80
C MET A 132 -2.24 -7.02 1.31
N TYR A 133 -3.51 -7.23 0.95
CA TYR A 133 -3.98 -8.50 0.41
C TYR A 133 -3.35 -8.80 -0.95
N ASP A 134 -3.34 -7.83 -1.86
CA ASP A 134 -2.77 -7.98 -3.20
C ASP A 134 -1.26 -8.29 -3.11
N TYR A 135 -0.53 -7.61 -2.24
CA TYR A 135 0.88 -7.92 -1.97
C TYR A 135 1.08 -9.35 -1.45
N ALA A 136 0.21 -9.83 -0.55
CA ALA A 136 0.30 -11.20 -0.05
C ALA A 136 0.02 -12.26 -1.13
N MET A 137 -0.87 -11.93 -2.09
CA MET A 137 -1.13 -12.76 -3.28
C MET A 137 0.06 -12.76 -4.24
N GLU A 138 0.61 -11.59 -4.54
CA GLU A 138 1.76 -11.38 -5.44
C GLU A 138 3.02 -12.11 -4.95
N THR A 139 3.25 -12.11 -3.63
CA THR A 139 4.40 -12.77 -3.01
C THR A 139 4.20 -14.25 -2.74
N GLY A 140 3.03 -14.79 -3.08
CA GLY A 140 2.70 -16.21 -2.84
C GLY A 140 2.50 -16.55 -1.37
N LYS A 141 2.40 -15.55 -0.47
CA LYS A 141 2.09 -15.77 0.94
C LYS A 141 0.68 -16.33 1.12
N PHE A 142 -0.26 -15.84 0.30
CA PHE A 142 -1.60 -16.39 0.21
C PHE A 142 -1.76 -17.25 -1.04
N SER A 143 -2.58 -18.27 -0.96
CA SER A 143 -2.93 -19.10 -2.11
C SER A 143 -3.92 -18.37 -3.02
N HIS A 144 -3.97 -18.75 -4.31
CA HIS A 144 -4.90 -18.17 -5.29
C HIS A 144 -6.38 -18.25 -4.89
N ASN A 145 -6.74 -19.13 -3.96
CA ASN A 145 -8.10 -19.28 -3.45
C ASN A 145 -8.32 -18.53 -2.11
N ALA A 146 -7.35 -17.78 -1.65
CA ALA A 146 -7.51 -16.95 -0.45
C ALA A 146 -8.56 -15.86 -0.69
N ASN A 147 -9.31 -15.53 0.36
CA ASN A 147 -10.35 -14.51 0.25
C ASN A 147 -10.03 -13.31 1.16
N PHE A 148 -10.44 -12.13 0.70
CA PHE A 148 -10.51 -10.93 1.50
C PHE A 148 -11.95 -10.76 2.00
N VAL A 149 -12.18 -11.07 3.28
CA VAL A 149 -13.51 -11.05 3.88
C VAL A 149 -13.67 -9.81 4.76
N ILE A 150 -14.64 -8.97 4.42
CA ILE A 150 -14.89 -7.69 5.11
C ILE A 150 -16.03 -7.86 6.09
N ILE A 151 -15.83 -7.34 7.31
CA ILE A 151 -16.83 -7.19 8.35
C ILE A 151 -16.99 -5.70 8.61
N ASN A 152 -18.08 -5.10 8.13
CA ASN A 152 -18.43 -3.74 8.50
C ASN A 152 -18.96 -3.73 9.94
N CYS A 153 -18.17 -3.23 10.88
CA CYS A 153 -18.53 -3.25 12.30
C CYS A 153 -19.76 -2.39 12.62
N MET A 154 -20.09 -1.40 11.78
CA MET A 154 -21.31 -0.61 11.91
C MET A 154 -22.58 -1.49 11.86
N ASP A 155 -22.58 -2.54 11.03
CA ASP A 155 -23.71 -3.46 10.91
C ASP A 155 -23.98 -4.27 12.18
N TYR A 156 -23.05 -4.25 13.12
CA TYR A 156 -23.04 -5.01 14.38
C TYR A 156 -22.92 -4.12 15.62
N ALA A 157 -23.05 -2.80 15.50
CA ALA A 157 -22.77 -1.80 16.53
C ALA A 157 -23.44 -2.07 17.89
N ASN A 158 -24.65 -2.63 17.88
CA ASN A 158 -25.42 -2.98 19.09
C ASN A 158 -25.89 -4.44 19.09
N ASN A 159 -25.23 -5.31 18.36
CA ASN A 159 -25.66 -6.68 18.20
C ASN A 159 -24.47 -7.66 18.09
N ALA A 160 -23.73 -7.79 19.18
CA ALA A 160 -22.62 -8.74 19.28
C ALA A 160 -23.06 -10.20 19.04
N GLN A 161 -24.32 -10.55 19.38
CA GLN A 161 -24.85 -11.88 19.09
C GLN A 161 -24.93 -12.17 17.61
N ARG A 162 -25.37 -11.20 16.80
CA ARG A 162 -25.38 -11.32 15.34
C ARG A 162 -23.97 -11.43 14.77
N LEU A 163 -23.01 -10.66 15.30
CA LEU A 163 -21.60 -10.77 14.94
C LEU A 163 -21.08 -12.18 15.24
N ARG A 164 -21.35 -12.70 16.44
CA ARG A 164 -20.96 -14.05 16.86
C ARG A 164 -21.49 -15.12 15.91
N LEU A 165 -22.78 -15.06 15.55
CA LEU A 165 -23.40 -16.01 14.62
C LEU A 165 -22.75 -15.94 13.22
N ARG A 166 -22.38 -14.76 12.76
CA ARG A 166 -21.70 -14.59 11.46
C ARG A 166 -20.27 -15.09 11.48
N LEU A 167 -19.54 -14.83 12.57
CA LEU A 167 -18.15 -15.28 12.73
C LEU A 167 -18.04 -16.78 12.88
N PHE A 168 -18.85 -17.38 13.76
CA PHE A 168 -18.69 -18.78 14.15
C PHE A 168 -19.73 -19.73 13.51
N GLY A 169 -20.77 -19.18 12.92
CA GLY A 169 -21.88 -19.95 12.35
C GLY A 169 -23.03 -20.17 13.31
N SER A 170 -24.05 -20.92 12.86
CA SER A 170 -25.18 -21.38 13.64
C SER A 170 -25.45 -22.86 13.41
N LEU A 171 -26.14 -23.53 14.35
CA LEU A 171 -26.53 -24.93 14.24
C LEU A 171 -27.48 -25.18 13.05
N GLU A 172 -28.33 -24.19 12.74
CA GLU A 172 -29.40 -24.30 11.75
C GLU A 172 -28.91 -24.10 10.31
N LYS A 173 -27.83 -23.37 10.10
CA LYS A 173 -27.32 -23.02 8.78
C LYS A 173 -26.00 -23.71 8.47
N ARG A 174 -26.02 -24.62 7.47
CA ARG A 174 -24.81 -25.29 6.95
C ARG A 174 -23.94 -24.40 6.04
N THR A 175 -24.10 -23.09 6.08
CA THR A 175 -23.26 -22.15 5.32
C THR A 175 -21.92 -21.91 6.02
N LYS A 176 -20.86 -21.73 5.22
CA LYS A 176 -19.54 -21.36 5.77
C LYS A 176 -19.67 -20.05 6.57
N ASN A 177 -19.14 -20.03 7.78
CA ASN A 177 -19.01 -18.82 8.59
C ASN A 177 -17.92 -17.88 8.01
N LEU A 178 -17.82 -16.65 8.52
CA LEU A 178 -16.90 -15.65 7.97
C LEU A 178 -15.42 -16.05 8.15
N ILE A 179 -15.08 -16.72 9.26
CA ILE A 179 -13.71 -17.22 9.49
C ILE A 179 -13.36 -18.29 8.46
N GLU A 180 -14.27 -19.24 8.20
CA GLU A 180 -14.05 -20.27 7.18
C GLU A 180 -13.99 -19.70 5.76
N GLN A 181 -14.70 -18.60 5.49
CA GLN A 181 -14.62 -17.91 4.21
C GLN A 181 -13.27 -17.23 4.04
N ALA A 182 -12.69 -16.67 5.12
CA ALA A 182 -11.40 -15.98 5.14
C ALA A 182 -10.19 -16.93 5.19
N ASN A 183 -10.41 -18.25 5.27
CA ASN A 183 -9.35 -19.25 5.45
C ASN A 183 -8.23 -19.09 4.41
N GLY A 184 -7.00 -18.92 4.89
CA GLY A 184 -5.80 -18.69 4.07
C GLY A 184 -5.64 -17.27 3.53
N GLY A 185 -6.55 -16.35 3.90
CA GLY A 185 -6.57 -14.97 3.43
C GLY A 185 -6.66 -13.93 4.55
N ILE A 186 -7.52 -12.94 4.39
CA ILE A 186 -7.71 -11.83 5.34
C ILE A 186 -9.14 -11.80 5.86
N LEU A 187 -9.27 -11.63 7.19
CA LEU A 187 -10.50 -11.26 7.87
C LEU A 187 -10.37 -9.80 8.34
N PHE A 188 -11.04 -8.89 7.64
CA PHE A 188 -10.93 -7.46 7.87
C PHE A 188 -12.14 -6.89 8.61
N PHE A 189 -11.90 -6.34 9.79
CA PHE A 189 -12.88 -5.65 10.62
C PHE A 189 -12.80 -4.14 10.36
N ASP A 190 -13.75 -3.61 9.60
CA ASP A 190 -13.78 -2.19 9.28
C ASP A 190 -14.54 -1.40 10.34
N GLU A 191 -13.93 -0.32 10.82
CA GLU A 191 -14.45 0.60 11.87
C GLU A 191 -14.73 -0.09 13.22
N VAL A 192 -13.72 -0.75 13.81
CA VAL A 192 -13.87 -1.49 15.09
C VAL A 192 -14.33 -0.62 16.27
N GLN A 193 -14.15 0.70 16.22
CA GLN A 193 -14.68 1.62 17.23
C GLN A 193 -16.22 1.62 17.31
N LYS A 194 -16.90 1.11 16.28
CA LYS A 194 -18.36 1.00 16.23
C LYS A 194 -18.91 -0.22 16.96
N LEU A 195 -18.05 -1.18 17.29
CA LEU A 195 -18.47 -2.35 18.08
C LEU A 195 -18.76 -1.95 19.53
N ASP A 196 -19.79 -2.56 20.10
CA ASP A 196 -20.03 -2.52 21.54
C ASP A 196 -18.96 -3.34 22.31
N SER A 197 -18.98 -3.26 23.63
CA SER A 197 -17.98 -3.96 24.47
C SER A 197 -17.94 -5.45 24.20
N LYS A 198 -19.10 -6.10 24.01
CA LYS A 198 -19.18 -7.53 23.71
C LYS A 198 -18.65 -7.88 22.31
N GLY A 199 -18.88 -7.01 21.34
CA GLY A 199 -18.31 -7.16 19.99
C GLY A 199 -16.78 -7.01 19.99
N LYS A 200 -16.26 -6.06 20.76
CA LYS A 200 -14.81 -5.89 20.97
C LYS A 200 -14.19 -7.11 21.66
N GLU A 201 -14.85 -7.67 22.68
CA GLU A 201 -14.42 -8.91 23.34
C GLU A 201 -14.31 -10.08 22.36
N LEU A 202 -15.27 -10.25 21.44
CA LEU A 202 -15.20 -11.29 20.41
C LEU A 202 -13.97 -11.14 19.51
N LEU A 203 -13.64 -9.91 19.12
CA LEU A 203 -12.45 -9.63 18.32
C LEU A 203 -11.17 -9.90 19.10
N ILE A 204 -11.10 -9.47 20.35
CA ILE A 204 -9.96 -9.70 21.26
C ILE A 204 -9.74 -11.20 21.45
N ASP A 205 -10.80 -11.94 21.69
CA ASP A 205 -10.74 -13.41 21.83
C ASP A 205 -10.17 -14.10 20.59
N LEU A 206 -10.59 -13.66 19.38
CA LEU A 206 -10.05 -14.19 18.12
C LEU A 206 -8.56 -13.91 17.97
N ILE A 207 -8.12 -12.69 18.30
CA ILE A 207 -6.71 -12.30 18.20
C ILE A 207 -5.86 -13.06 19.22
N HIS A 208 -6.32 -13.10 20.48
CA HIS A 208 -5.54 -13.64 21.58
C HIS A 208 -5.46 -15.17 21.55
N LYS A 209 -6.60 -15.85 21.29
CA LYS A 209 -6.68 -17.30 21.29
C LYS A 209 -6.24 -17.94 19.97
N GLY A 210 -6.41 -17.22 18.86
CA GLY A 210 -6.16 -17.76 17.51
C GLY A 210 -7.01 -18.98 17.14
N THR A 211 -8.04 -19.27 17.98
CA THR A 211 -8.92 -20.44 17.82
C THR A 211 -10.38 -20.07 18.09
N TYR A 212 -11.28 -20.87 17.57
CA TYR A 212 -12.70 -20.73 17.81
C TYR A 212 -13.40 -22.09 17.87
N THR A 213 -14.62 -22.13 18.42
CA THR A 213 -15.47 -23.32 18.44
C THR A 213 -16.74 -23.04 17.64
N LYS A 214 -17.09 -23.93 16.73
CA LYS A 214 -18.36 -23.88 16.00
C LYS A 214 -19.51 -24.27 16.93
N PRO A 215 -20.68 -23.62 16.84
CA PRO A 215 -21.86 -24.06 17.57
C PRO A 215 -22.17 -25.54 17.29
N GLY A 216 -22.34 -26.33 18.36
CA GLY A 216 -22.60 -27.77 18.29
C GLY A 216 -21.36 -28.67 18.13
N GLU A 217 -20.18 -28.09 18.03
CA GLU A 217 -18.91 -28.83 18.04
C GLU A 217 -18.22 -28.64 19.41
N SER A 218 -17.48 -29.65 19.85
CA SER A 218 -16.69 -29.60 21.09
C SER A 218 -15.20 -29.35 20.85
N HIS A 219 -14.74 -29.41 19.59
CA HIS A 219 -13.34 -29.22 19.23
C HIS A 219 -13.03 -27.76 18.84
N LEU A 220 -11.83 -27.34 19.19
CA LEU A 220 -11.26 -26.07 18.78
C LEU A 220 -10.80 -26.12 17.33
N ARG A 221 -10.99 -25.04 16.61
CA ARG A 221 -10.50 -24.83 15.23
C ARG A 221 -9.59 -23.61 15.20
N ASP A 222 -8.50 -23.71 14.46
CA ASP A 222 -7.58 -22.59 14.28
C ASP A 222 -8.17 -21.51 13.34
N VAL A 223 -7.84 -20.26 13.63
CA VAL A 223 -8.13 -19.12 12.76
C VAL A 223 -7.00 -18.99 11.74
N ASN A 224 -7.16 -19.62 10.59
CA ASN A 224 -6.18 -19.63 9.51
C ASN A 224 -6.36 -18.42 8.59
N ALA A 225 -6.34 -17.22 9.15
CA ALA A 225 -6.48 -15.96 8.40
C ALA A 225 -5.72 -14.85 9.11
N MET A 226 -5.16 -13.92 8.34
CA MET A 226 -4.63 -12.68 8.89
C MET A 226 -5.78 -11.80 9.36
N ILE A 227 -5.75 -11.35 10.61
CA ILE A 227 -6.75 -10.42 11.15
C ILE A 227 -6.27 -8.99 10.89
N LEU A 228 -7.04 -8.25 10.10
CA LEU A 228 -6.88 -6.81 9.96
C LEU A 228 -8.06 -6.10 10.61
N ALA A 229 -7.80 -4.92 11.16
CA ALA A 229 -8.84 -4.03 11.64
C ALA A 229 -8.59 -2.59 11.22
N SER A 230 -9.63 -1.78 11.13
CA SER A 230 -9.52 -0.34 10.91
C SER A 230 -10.24 0.46 11.97
N THR A 231 -9.74 1.66 12.24
CA THR A 231 -10.39 2.64 13.11
C THR A 231 -10.16 4.06 12.59
N THR A 232 -11.13 4.95 12.87
CA THR A 232 -10.99 6.40 12.64
C THR A 232 -10.45 7.13 13.88
N GLU A 233 -10.27 6.43 14.97
CA GLU A 233 -9.74 6.94 16.21
C GLU A 233 -8.24 6.65 16.34
N GLU A 234 -7.55 7.41 17.17
CA GLU A 234 -6.16 7.11 17.53
C GLU A 234 -6.10 5.85 18.39
N ALA A 235 -5.00 5.10 18.26
CA ALA A 235 -4.87 3.79 18.91
C ALA A 235 -4.87 3.85 20.45
N ASP A 236 -4.55 4.99 21.03
CA ASP A 236 -4.55 5.29 22.47
C ASP A 236 -5.82 5.95 22.97
N SER A 237 -6.81 6.20 22.10
CA SER A 237 -8.10 6.75 22.52
C SER A 237 -8.83 5.81 23.48
N ASP A 238 -9.58 6.38 24.44
CA ASP A 238 -10.32 5.64 25.48
C ASP A 238 -11.24 4.54 24.89
N ASN A 239 -11.79 4.78 23.71
CA ASN A 239 -12.70 3.85 23.06
C ASN A 239 -11.97 2.66 22.39
N ILE A 240 -10.73 2.84 21.99
CA ILE A 240 -9.97 1.85 21.22
C ILE A 240 -8.85 1.18 22.01
N ILE A 241 -8.30 1.82 23.04
CA ILE A 241 -7.16 1.31 23.80
C ILE A 241 -7.38 -0.11 24.35
N SER A 242 -8.62 -0.46 24.67
CA SER A 242 -8.98 -1.81 25.13
C SER A 242 -8.75 -2.89 24.06
N VAL A 243 -8.79 -2.52 22.79
CA VAL A 243 -8.63 -3.40 21.63
C VAL A 243 -7.22 -3.27 21.02
N SER A 244 -6.73 -2.03 20.86
CA SER A 244 -5.46 -1.75 20.16
C SER A 244 -4.26 -2.46 20.78
N LYS A 245 -4.23 -2.61 22.11
CA LYS A 245 -3.16 -3.32 22.85
C LYS A 245 -2.98 -4.79 22.46
N TYR A 246 -3.97 -5.38 21.80
CA TYR A 246 -3.90 -6.76 21.31
C TYR A 246 -3.39 -6.87 19.86
N PHE A 247 -3.23 -5.73 19.18
CA PHE A 247 -2.65 -5.70 17.85
C PHE A 247 -1.14 -5.46 17.95
N PRO A 248 -0.29 -6.45 17.59
CA PRO A 248 1.17 -6.30 17.62
C PRO A 248 1.66 -5.27 16.59
N VAL A 249 0.87 -4.99 15.56
CA VAL A 249 1.21 -4.01 14.52
C VAL A 249 0.11 -2.97 14.44
N ILE A 250 0.49 -1.69 14.59
CA ILE A 250 -0.39 -0.54 14.42
C ILE A 250 0.19 0.32 13.32
N ILE A 251 -0.61 0.61 12.30
CA ILE A 251 -0.21 1.42 11.14
C ILE A 251 -1.09 2.65 11.08
N SER A 252 -0.52 3.82 11.35
CA SER A 252 -1.20 5.10 11.23
C SER A 252 -0.97 5.70 9.85
N LEU A 253 -2.05 5.91 9.09
CA LEU A 253 -1.98 6.52 7.77
C LEU A 253 -2.04 8.05 7.88
N PRO A 254 -1.16 8.79 7.19
CA PRO A 254 -1.12 10.25 7.25
C PRO A 254 -2.27 10.89 6.48
N ASP A 255 -2.84 11.97 6.99
CA ASP A 255 -3.85 12.77 6.31
C ASP A 255 -3.31 13.37 5.00
N ILE A 256 -4.21 13.66 4.06
CA ILE A 256 -3.82 14.24 2.78
C ILE A 256 -3.09 15.60 2.96
N ASP A 257 -3.42 16.36 4.00
CA ASP A 257 -2.79 17.65 4.29
C ASP A 257 -1.41 17.51 4.95
N GLN A 258 -1.07 16.33 5.46
CA GLN A 258 0.26 15.98 6.00
C GLN A 258 1.21 15.44 4.93
N ARG A 259 0.68 15.09 3.75
CA ARG A 259 1.48 14.57 2.64
C ARG A 259 2.21 15.67 1.88
N ASP A 260 3.34 15.32 1.26
CA ASP A 260 4.08 16.25 0.40
C ASP A 260 3.18 16.80 -0.72
N ILE A 261 3.39 18.06 -1.11
CA ILE A 261 2.67 18.71 -2.21
C ILE A 261 2.75 17.91 -3.51
N LYS A 262 3.89 17.27 -3.78
CA LYS A 262 4.06 16.40 -4.96
C LYS A 262 3.13 15.21 -4.93
N GLU A 263 2.99 14.54 -3.79
CA GLU A 263 2.05 13.43 -3.64
C GLU A 263 0.59 13.89 -3.79
N LYS A 264 0.26 15.05 -3.24
CA LYS A 264 -1.07 15.65 -3.41
C LYS A 264 -1.37 15.92 -4.88
N ILE A 265 -0.42 16.45 -5.64
CA ILE A 265 -0.52 16.64 -7.09
C ILE A 265 -0.70 15.30 -7.81
N GLU A 266 0.11 14.30 -7.49
CA GLU A 266 0.01 12.96 -8.08
C GLU A 266 -1.35 12.32 -7.83
N LEU A 267 -1.90 12.44 -6.62
CA LEU A 267 -3.26 11.99 -6.28
C LEU A 267 -4.31 12.69 -7.15
N ILE A 268 -4.26 14.01 -7.26
CA ILE A 268 -5.17 14.81 -8.09
C ILE A 268 -5.12 14.34 -9.55
N LEU A 269 -3.92 14.24 -10.12
CA LEU A 269 -3.71 13.80 -11.50
C LEU A 269 -4.21 12.37 -11.73
N SER A 270 -3.98 11.47 -10.76
CA SER A 270 -4.45 10.09 -10.84
C SER A 270 -5.98 10.00 -10.88
N TYR A 271 -6.68 10.83 -10.09
CA TYR A 271 -8.14 10.85 -10.11
C TYR A 271 -8.70 11.49 -11.37
N PHE A 272 -8.12 12.57 -11.88
CA PHE A 272 -8.50 13.09 -13.20
C PHE A 272 -8.27 12.07 -14.32
N SER A 273 -7.17 11.32 -14.27
CA SER A 273 -6.90 10.25 -15.23
C SER A 273 -7.94 9.11 -15.15
N LYS A 274 -8.37 8.74 -13.94
CA LYS A 274 -9.45 7.76 -13.74
C LYS A 274 -10.77 8.26 -14.31
N GLU A 275 -11.14 9.52 -14.06
CA GLU A 275 -12.37 10.09 -14.61
C GLU A 275 -12.30 10.24 -16.14
N ALA A 276 -11.15 10.60 -16.72
CA ALA A 276 -10.98 10.63 -18.18
C ALA A 276 -11.22 9.26 -18.83
N LYS A 277 -10.76 8.18 -18.18
CA LYS A 277 -11.04 6.80 -18.62
C LYS A 277 -12.53 6.44 -18.50
N ASN A 278 -13.18 6.86 -17.42
CA ASN A 278 -14.59 6.58 -17.18
C ASN A 278 -15.48 7.25 -18.23
N ILE A 279 -15.23 8.52 -18.54
CA ILE A 279 -16.02 9.28 -19.53
C ILE A 279 -15.53 9.05 -20.97
N LYS A 280 -14.42 8.35 -21.17
CA LYS A 280 -13.76 8.09 -22.46
C LYS A 280 -13.44 9.35 -23.26
N LEU A 281 -13.14 10.45 -22.59
CA LEU A 281 -12.75 11.73 -23.17
C LEU A 281 -11.50 12.27 -22.49
N PRO A 282 -10.61 12.96 -23.24
CA PRO A 282 -9.46 13.62 -22.64
C PRO A 282 -9.91 14.80 -21.77
N ILE A 283 -9.42 14.88 -20.54
CA ILE A 283 -9.66 15.99 -19.64
C ILE A 283 -8.46 16.95 -19.73
N ARG A 284 -8.75 18.22 -20.02
CA ARG A 284 -7.78 19.32 -19.99
C ARG A 284 -8.22 20.34 -18.96
N PHE A 285 -7.32 20.76 -18.09
CA PHE A 285 -7.56 21.80 -17.10
C PHE A 285 -6.37 22.75 -16.99
N SER A 286 -6.60 23.98 -16.55
CA SER A 286 -5.58 24.99 -16.36
C SER A 286 -4.74 24.71 -15.09
N LYS A 287 -3.59 25.39 -15.00
CA LYS A 287 -2.76 25.36 -13.79
C LYS A 287 -3.52 25.91 -12.57
N ASP A 288 -4.40 26.88 -12.78
CA ASP A 288 -5.19 27.49 -11.70
C ASP A 288 -6.16 26.50 -11.08
N VAL A 289 -6.80 25.64 -11.90
CA VAL A 289 -7.65 24.55 -11.42
C VAL A 289 -6.85 23.57 -10.58
N LEU A 290 -5.67 23.15 -11.04
CA LEU A 290 -4.79 22.30 -10.26
C LEU A 290 -4.40 22.94 -8.93
N PHE A 291 -4.05 24.23 -8.96
CA PHE A 291 -3.68 25.00 -7.78
C PHE A 291 -4.83 25.10 -6.76
N CYS A 292 -6.06 25.33 -7.22
CA CYS A 292 -7.25 25.28 -6.36
C CYS A 292 -7.40 23.94 -5.63
N PHE A 293 -7.24 22.81 -6.33
CA PHE A 293 -7.30 21.49 -5.70
C PHE A 293 -6.15 21.24 -4.73
N VAL A 294 -4.95 21.73 -5.01
CA VAL A 294 -3.78 21.59 -4.13
C VAL A 294 -3.95 22.39 -2.84
N GLN A 295 -4.49 23.60 -2.92
CA GLN A 295 -4.68 24.49 -1.76
C GLN A 295 -5.92 24.18 -0.93
N ALA A 296 -6.89 23.47 -1.51
CA ALA A 296 -8.11 23.11 -0.80
C ALA A 296 -7.81 22.22 0.42
N ARG A 297 -8.58 22.43 1.49
CA ARG A 297 -8.58 21.57 2.67
C ARG A 297 -9.69 20.54 2.58
N TYR A 298 -9.36 19.30 2.83
CA TYR A 298 -10.28 18.18 2.68
C TYR A 298 -10.64 17.58 4.04
N LYS A 299 -11.80 17.94 4.59
CA LYS A 299 -12.27 17.45 5.90
C LYS A 299 -12.41 15.93 5.96
N THR A 300 -12.79 15.30 4.84
CA THR A 300 -12.87 13.83 4.71
C THR A 300 -11.80 13.32 3.75
N ASN A 301 -10.61 13.91 3.80
CA ASN A 301 -9.39 13.44 3.16
C ASN A 301 -9.56 13.11 1.65
N ILE A 302 -8.98 12.01 1.22
CA ILE A 302 -8.93 11.55 -0.18
C ILE A 302 -10.34 11.31 -0.74
N THR A 303 -11.30 10.89 0.10
CA THR A 303 -12.68 10.66 -0.35
C THR A 303 -13.34 11.97 -0.82
N GLN A 304 -13.12 13.07 -0.11
CA GLN A 304 -13.63 14.38 -0.52
C GLN A 304 -12.94 14.86 -1.80
N LEU A 305 -11.61 14.80 -1.87
CA LEU A 305 -10.86 15.14 -3.07
C LEU A 305 -11.41 14.41 -4.30
N ARG A 306 -11.58 13.10 -4.19
CA ARG A 306 -12.13 12.28 -5.28
C ARG A 306 -13.54 12.72 -5.69
N SER A 307 -14.39 13.02 -4.72
CA SER A 307 -15.77 13.46 -4.97
C SER A 307 -15.81 14.82 -5.66
N GLU A 308 -14.98 15.76 -5.25
CA GLU A 308 -14.90 17.09 -5.86
C GLU A 308 -14.36 17.04 -7.30
N ILE A 309 -13.34 16.22 -7.57
CA ILE A 309 -12.83 16.00 -8.93
C ILE A 309 -13.95 15.39 -9.80
N LYS A 310 -14.64 14.37 -9.31
CA LYS A 310 -15.74 13.75 -10.04
C LYS A 310 -16.87 14.73 -10.35
N LEU A 311 -17.20 15.61 -9.38
CA LEU A 311 -18.23 16.64 -9.58
C LEU A 311 -17.80 17.68 -10.62
N ALA A 312 -16.53 18.12 -10.58
CA ALA A 312 -15.98 19.06 -11.59
C ALA A 312 -16.03 18.45 -13.00
N CYS A 313 -15.60 17.19 -13.15
CA CYS A 313 -15.67 16.47 -14.43
C CYS A 313 -17.11 16.29 -14.92
N SER A 314 -18.03 15.96 -14.02
CA SER A 314 -19.44 15.80 -14.35
C SER A 314 -20.08 17.10 -14.87
N ARG A 315 -19.78 18.24 -14.25
CA ARG A 315 -20.26 19.56 -14.69
C ARG A 315 -19.73 19.91 -16.08
N ALA A 316 -18.43 19.74 -16.30
CA ALA A 316 -17.81 19.99 -17.61
C ALA A 316 -18.38 19.07 -18.71
N TYR A 317 -18.67 17.80 -18.38
CA TYR A 317 -19.29 16.87 -19.32
C TYR A 317 -20.71 17.28 -19.70
N LEU A 318 -21.51 17.76 -18.75
CA LEU A 318 -22.86 18.29 -19.03
C LEU A 318 -22.82 19.51 -19.98
N ASP A 319 -21.84 20.38 -19.88
CA ASP A 319 -21.69 21.52 -20.77
C ASP A 319 -21.36 21.09 -22.21
N ILE A 320 -20.56 20.04 -22.37
CA ILE A 320 -20.29 19.43 -23.69
C ILE A 320 -21.58 18.87 -24.29
N LEU A 321 -22.37 18.12 -23.52
CA LEU A 321 -23.64 17.55 -24.01
C LEU A 321 -24.62 18.65 -24.46
N LYS A 322 -24.73 19.74 -23.71
CA LYS A 322 -25.56 20.89 -24.08
C LYS A 322 -25.07 21.61 -25.34
N SER A 323 -23.76 21.65 -25.59
CA SER A 323 -23.19 22.25 -26.79
C SER A 323 -23.42 21.42 -28.06
N HIS A 324 -23.56 20.11 -27.92
CA HIS A 324 -23.84 19.19 -29.05
C HIS A 324 -25.35 19.04 -29.34
N SER A 325 -26.20 19.57 -28.47
CA SER A 325 -27.67 19.53 -28.63
C SER A 325 -28.25 20.80 -29.26
N ARG A 326 -27.39 21.73 -29.64
CA ARG A 326 -27.70 22.94 -30.42
C ARG A 326 -27.11 22.83 -31.82
#